data_db33e3437cb4cc22a933d8c91c254913
#
_entry.id   db33e3437cb4cc22a933d8c91c254913
#
_cell.length_a   1.000
_cell.length_b   1.000
_cell.length_c   1.000
_cell.angle_alpha   90.00
_cell.angle_beta   90.00
_cell.angle_gamma   90.00
#
_symmetry.space_group_name_H-M   'P 1'
#
loop_
_entity.id
_entity.type
_entity.pdbx_description
1 polymer ?
#
loop_
_entity_poly.entity_id
_entity_poly.type
_entity_poly.pdbx_seq_one_letter_code
_entity_poly.pdbx_strand_id
1 'polypeptide(L)'
;RFTNEGESPYTAIEFRTTSSEIRNPDGSIVFAADDIDVPAAWTQVACDILAQKYFRKAGVPARLKPVKEDDVPEFLWRRTADETKLKRLGKDKRHGGETDARQVFDRLAGTWAYWGWKGGYFDSADDASAYYDEMRYMLAAQIAAPNSPQWFNTGLHWAYGIDGPGQGHHYVDYQSGHLTKSKSSYEHPQPHACFIQSVSDDLVNDGGIM
;
A
#
# COMPACT_ATOMS: atom_id res chain seq x y z
N ARG A 1 -4.87 -21.81 5.65
CA ARG A 1 -5.40 -20.78 4.78
C ARG A 1 -6.57 -20.10 5.49
N PHE A 2 -6.60 -18.77 5.50
CA PHE A 2 -7.67 -17.97 6.14
C PHE A 2 -8.81 -17.63 5.19
N THR A 3 -8.54 -17.66 3.88
CA THR A 3 -9.49 -17.27 2.82
C THR A 3 -9.93 -18.47 2.01
N ASN A 4 -11.07 -18.36 1.35
CA ASN A 4 -11.61 -19.37 0.43
C ASN A 4 -11.45 -18.88 -1.01
N GLU A 5 -11.19 -19.83 -1.90
CA GLU A 5 -11.12 -19.54 -3.33
C GLU A 5 -12.46 -19.04 -3.86
N GLY A 6 -12.41 -17.99 -4.69
CA GLY A 6 -13.59 -17.38 -5.28
C GLY A 6 -14.41 -16.46 -4.36
N GLU A 7 -14.00 -16.31 -3.09
CA GLU A 7 -14.62 -15.39 -2.15
C GLU A 7 -13.74 -14.15 -1.91
N SER A 8 -14.35 -13.03 -1.56
CA SER A 8 -13.58 -11.86 -1.14
C SER A 8 -12.82 -12.16 0.15
N PRO A 9 -11.53 -11.81 0.27
CA PRO A 9 -10.77 -11.99 1.50
C PRO A 9 -11.34 -11.19 2.69
N TYR A 10 -12.23 -10.25 2.42
CA TYR A 10 -12.89 -9.42 3.43
C TYR A 10 -14.25 -9.97 3.89
N THR A 11 -14.73 -11.10 3.34
CA THR A 11 -16.07 -11.64 3.67
C THR A 11 -16.25 -11.90 5.16
N ALA A 12 -15.19 -12.35 5.84
CA ALA A 12 -15.20 -12.63 7.28
C ALA A 12 -14.84 -11.41 8.15
N ILE A 13 -14.63 -10.23 7.54
CA ILE A 13 -14.21 -9.01 8.25
C ILE A 13 -15.32 -7.97 8.12
N GLU A 14 -15.89 -7.58 9.26
CA GLU A 14 -16.82 -6.47 9.31
C GLU A 14 -16.06 -5.14 9.15
N PHE A 15 -16.63 -4.20 8.39
CA PHE A 15 -16.11 -2.85 8.22
C PHE A 15 -17.08 -1.84 8.82
N ARG A 16 -16.55 -0.74 9.34
CA ARG A 16 -17.30 0.41 9.83
C ARG A 16 -16.78 1.69 9.25
N THR A 17 -17.66 2.66 9.07
CA THR A 17 -17.29 4.03 8.75
C THR A 17 -17.00 4.79 10.05
N THR A 18 -15.91 5.54 10.07
CA THR A 18 -15.48 6.37 11.20
C THR A 18 -14.83 7.66 10.71
N SER A 19 -14.50 8.55 11.64
CA SER A 19 -13.70 9.74 11.38
C SER A 19 -12.39 9.68 12.16
N SER A 20 -11.41 10.44 11.71
CA SER A 20 -10.13 10.65 12.40
C SER A 20 -9.82 12.13 12.48
N GLU A 21 -9.52 12.63 13.66
CA GLU A 21 -9.21 14.03 13.89
C GLU A 21 -8.04 14.17 14.86
N ILE A 22 -7.11 15.07 14.54
CA ILE A 22 -6.03 15.48 15.46
C ILE A 22 -6.12 16.97 15.68
N ARG A 23 -6.05 17.33 16.95
CA ARG A 23 -6.00 18.72 17.41
C ARG A 23 -4.69 19.01 18.12
N ASN A 24 -4.22 20.24 17.95
CA ASN A 24 -3.19 20.82 18.80
C ASN A 24 -3.74 21.11 20.21
N PRO A 25 -2.86 21.34 21.20
CA PRO A 25 -3.27 21.74 22.56
C PRO A 25 -4.12 23.00 22.61
N ASP A 26 -3.99 23.90 21.63
CA ASP A 26 -4.80 25.11 21.49
C ASP A 26 -6.18 24.88 20.86
N GLY A 27 -6.51 23.62 20.53
CA GLY A 27 -7.79 23.22 19.93
C GLY A 27 -7.82 23.32 18.39
N SER A 28 -6.79 23.85 17.75
CA SER A 28 -6.74 23.92 16.28
C SER A 28 -6.63 22.53 15.65
N ILE A 29 -7.35 22.29 14.56
CA ILE A 29 -7.34 21.01 13.85
C ILE A 29 -6.09 20.94 12.96
N VAL A 30 -5.26 19.94 13.21
CA VAL A 30 -4.07 19.62 12.39
C VAL A 30 -4.44 18.69 11.24
N PHE A 31 -5.35 17.75 11.49
CA PHE A 31 -5.79 16.77 10.53
C PHE A 31 -7.24 16.39 10.83
N ALA A 32 -8.05 16.27 9.79
CA ALA A 32 -9.37 15.68 9.86
C ALA A 32 -9.62 14.85 8.60
N ALA A 33 -10.23 13.70 8.77
CA ALA A 33 -10.74 12.85 7.70
C ALA A 33 -12.06 12.25 8.17
N ASP A 34 -13.12 12.54 7.46
CA ASP A 34 -14.45 11.99 7.69
C ASP A 34 -14.72 10.85 6.71
N ASP A 35 -15.72 10.03 7.03
CA ASP A 35 -16.22 8.95 6.16
C ASP A 35 -15.11 7.99 5.70
N ILE A 36 -14.24 7.57 6.62
CA ILE A 36 -13.23 6.55 6.35
C ILE A 36 -13.73 5.15 6.72
N ASP A 37 -13.56 4.19 5.82
CA ASP A 37 -13.92 2.79 6.06
C ASP A 37 -12.72 1.99 6.58
N VAL A 38 -12.91 1.34 7.72
CA VAL A 38 -11.88 0.54 8.41
C VAL A 38 -12.47 -0.76 8.95
N PRO A 39 -11.66 -1.81 9.19
CA PRO A 39 -12.15 -2.99 9.88
C PRO A 39 -12.75 -2.62 11.25
N ALA A 40 -13.95 -3.14 11.54
CA ALA A 40 -14.71 -2.76 12.74
C ALA A 40 -13.97 -3.10 14.05
N ALA A 41 -13.17 -4.17 14.03
CA ALA A 41 -12.36 -4.60 15.17
C ALA A 41 -11.15 -3.70 15.48
N TRP A 42 -10.76 -2.78 14.57
CA TRP A 42 -9.62 -1.92 14.80
C TRP A 42 -9.91 -0.87 15.86
N THR A 43 -8.92 -0.65 16.74
CA THR A 43 -8.99 0.45 17.72
C THR A 43 -9.00 1.80 17.01
N GLN A 44 -9.53 2.83 17.66
CA GLN A 44 -9.52 4.19 17.09
C GLN A 44 -8.10 4.68 16.83
N VAL A 45 -7.14 4.35 17.70
CA VAL A 45 -5.73 4.69 17.50
C VAL A 45 -5.16 4.07 16.21
N ALA A 46 -5.49 2.81 15.92
CA ALA A 46 -5.07 2.16 14.68
C ALA A 46 -5.69 2.84 13.45
N CYS A 47 -6.98 3.21 13.53
CA CYS A 47 -7.67 3.95 12.47
C CYS A 47 -7.05 5.33 12.23
N ASP A 48 -6.72 6.06 13.30
CA ASP A 48 -6.09 7.38 13.25
C ASP A 48 -4.70 7.31 12.60
N ILE A 49 -3.90 6.31 12.97
CA ILE A 49 -2.58 6.08 12.37
C ILE A 49 -2.71 5.78 10.88
N LEU A 50 -3.63 4.88 10.49
CA LEU A 50 -3.88 4.56 9.10
C LEU A 50 -4.29 5.81 8.32
N ALA A 51 -5.30 6.53 8.81
CA ALA A 51 -5.82 7.71 8.15
C ALA A 51 -4.79 8.82 8.02
N GLN A 52 -4.02 9.09 9.08
CA GLN A 52 -3.06 10.18 9.08
C GLN A 52 -1.78 9.90 8.30
N LYS A 53 -1.23 8.69 8.49
CA LYS A 53 0.11 8.35 8.02
C LYS A 53 0.10 7.61 6.69
N TYR A 54 -0.84 6.70 6.49
CA TYR A 54 -0.73 5.68 5.44
C TYR A 54 -1.70 5.84 4.28
N PHE A 55 -2.86 6.47 4.47
CA PHE A 55 -3.72 6.84 3.35
C PHE A 55 -3.00 7.81 2.41
N ARG A 56 -3.01 7.52 1.12
CA ARG A 56 -2.60 8.49 0.11
C ARG A 56 -3.55 9.67 0.12
N LYS A 57 -3.03 10.87 0.36
CA LYS A 57 -3.85 12.07 0.59
C LYS A 57 -4.37 12.71 -0.70
N ALA A 58 -3.66 12.56 -1.80
CA ALA A 58 -4.01 13.21 -3.06
C ALA A 58 -3.50 12.43 -4.27
N GLY A 59 -4.06 12.73 -5.44
CA GLY A 59 -3.60 12.17 -6.69
C GLY A 59 -4.19 10.79 -7.03
N VAL A 60 -5.06 10.23 -6.19
CA VAL A 60 -5.77 8.98 -6.49
C VAL A 60 -6.86 9.26 -7.52
N PRO A 61 -6.81 8.67 -8.74
CA PRO A 61 -7.80 8.93 -9.76
C PRO A 61 -9.17 8.36 -9.38
N ALA A 62 -10.23 9.16 -9.55
CA ALA A 62 -11.61 8.71 -9.29
C ALA A 62 -12.11 7.67 -10.30
N ARG A 63 -11.42 7.49 -11.43
CA ARG A 63 -11.73 6.47 -12.45
C ARG A 63 -10.44 5.86 -12.95
N LEU A 64 -10.39 4.54 -12.87
CA LEU A 64 -9.25 3.71 -13.26
C LEU A 64 -9.61 2.82 -14.44
N LYS A 65 -8.61 2.44 -15.20
CA LYS A 65 -8.66 1.39 -16.22
C LYS A 65 -7.48 0.43 -16.04
N PRO A 66 -7.67 -0.87 -16.37
CA PRO A 66 -6.57 -1.82 -16.35
C PRO A 66 -5.55 -1.51 -17.47
N VAL A 67 -4.31 -1.87 -17.19
CA VAL A 67 -3.22 -1.93 -18.16
C VAL A 67 -2.97 -3.40 -18.46
N LYS A 68 -3.42 -3.85 -19.64
CA LYS A 68 -3.29 -5.25 -20.03
C LYS A 68 -1.81 -5.61 -20.20
N GLU A 69 -1.43 -6.73 -19.63
CA GLU A 69 -0.11 -7.35 -19.76
C GLU A 69 -0.30 -8.83 -20.11
N ASP A 70 0.26 -9.29 -21.24
CA ASP A 70 -0.05 -10.61 -21.80
C ASP A 70 0.52 -11.78 -20.97
N ASP A 71 1.57 -11.56 -20.19
CA ASP A 71 2.24 -12.53 -19.33
C ASP A 71 1.82 -12.43 -17.86
N VAL A 72 0.78 -11.65 -17.56
CA VAL A 72 0.29 -11.40 -16.19
C VAL A 72 -1.19 -11.78 -16.09
N PRO A 73 -1.61 -12.53 -15.06
CA PRO A 73 -3.03 -12.79 -14.81
C PRO A 73 -3.84 -11.50 -14.67
N GLU A 74 -5.07 -11.49 -15.16
CA GLU A 74 -5.92 -10.29 -15.21
C GLU A 74 -6.11 -9.61 -13.85
N PHE A 75 -6.25 -10.38 -12.78
CA PHE A 75 -6.42 -9.85 -11.42
C PHE A 75 -5.19 -9.11 -10.88
N LEU A 76 -4.01 -9.33 -11.47
CA LEU A 76 -2.75 -8.64 -11.16
C LEU A 76 -2.42 -7.50 -12.12
N TRP A 77 -3.24 -7.23 -13.14
CA TRP A 77 -2.96 -6.11 -14.04
C TRP A 77 -2.91 -4.80 -13.27
N ARG A 78 -1.90 -4.02 -13.58
CA ARG A 78 -1.77 -2.65 -13.08
C ARG A 78 -2.97 -1.81 -13.51
N ARG A 79 -3.20 -0.74 -12.79
CA ARG A 79 -4.26 0.22 -13.14
C ARG A 79 -3.68 1.61 -13.33
N THR A 80 -4.33 2.39 -14.18
CA THR A 80 -3.96 3.79 -14.41
C THR A 80 -5.22 4.65 -14.55
N ALA A 81 -5.06 5.96 -14.52
CA ALA A 81 -6.14 6.91 -14.71
C ALA A 81 -6.87 6.67 -16.04
N ASP A 82 -8.20 6.56 -16.00
CA ASP A 82 -9.04 6.58 -17.20
C ASP A 82 -9.35 8.03 -17.56
N GLU A 83 -8.45 8.66 -18.33
CA GLU A 83 -8.56 10.05 -18.72
C GLU A 83 -9.87 10.38 -19.43
N THR A 84 -10.43 9.43 -20.20
CA THR A 84 -11.70 9.62 -20.91
C THR A 84 -12.86 9.73 -19.93
N LYS A 85 -12.89 8.88 -18.92
CA LYS A 85 -13.93 8.95 -17.89
C LYS A 85 -13.71 10.10 -16.92
N LEU A 86 -12.46 10.42 -16.58
CA LEU A 86 -12.12 11.55 -15.70
C LEU A 86 -12.53 12.88 -16.31
N LYS A 87 -12.36 13.09 -17.61
CA LYS A 87 -12.79 14.33 -18.29
C LYS A 87 -14.30 14.61 -18.17
N ARG A 88 -15.12 13.58 -17.91
CA ARG A 88 -16.57 13.74 -17.69
C ARG A 88 -16.92 14.23 -16.29
N LEU A 89 -15.96 14.23 -15.37
CA LEU A 89 -16.12 14.72 -13.99
C LEU A 89 -15.67 16.18 -13.89
N GLY A 90 -16.22 16.92 -12.93
CA GLY A 90 -15.68 18.22 -12.52
C GLY A 90 -14.22 18.12 -12.11
N LYS A 91 -13.43 19.14 -12.33
CA LYS A 91 -11.98 19.11 -12.07
C LYS A 91 -11.63 18.72 -10.62
N ASP A 92 -12.42 19.20 -9.67
CA ASP A 92 -12.35 18.95 -8.24
C ASP A 92 -12.65 17.50 -7.85
N LYS A 93 -13.38 16.74 -8.71
CA LYS A 93 -13.80 15.36 -8.48
C LYS A 93 -12.96 14.31 -9.23
N ARG A 94 -11.93 14.73 -9.96
CA ARG A 94 -11.11 13.82 -10.77
C ARG A 94 -10.10 13.04 -9.96
N HIS A 95 -9.56 13.66 -8.93
CA HIS A 95 -8.54 13.06 -8.07
C HIS A 95 -8.87 13.37 -6.61
N GLY A 96 -8.61 12.39 -5.75
CA GLY A 96 -8.82 12.49 -4.31
C GLY A 96 -7.72 11.79 -3.54
N GLY A 97 -8.05 11.39 -2.33
CA GLY A 97 -7.23 10.53 -1.47
C GLY A 97 -7.83 9.12 -1.35
N GLU A 98 -7.14 8.27 -0.61
CA GLU A 98 -7.70 7.01 -0.11
C GLU A 98 -8.61 7.31 1.10
N THR A 99 -9.74 6.62 1.17
CA THR A 99 -10.73 6.76 2.25
C THR A 99 -11.16 5.41 2.83
N ASP A 100 -10.73 4.31 2.23
CA ASP A 100 -11.08 2.95 2.59
C ASP A 100 -9.80 2.15 2.84
N ALA A 101 -9.70 1.52 4.01
CA ALA A 101 -8.56 0.69 4.39
C ALA A 101 -8.30 -0.43 3.38
N ARG A 102 -9.34 -0.94 2.73
CA ARG A 102 -9.21 -1.95 1.65
C ARG A 102 -8.35 -1.46 0.50
N GLN A 103 -8.39 -0.17 0.16
CA GLN A 103 -7.54 0.41 -0.88
C GLN A 103 -6.06 0.24 -0.55
N VAL A 104 -5.71 0.44 0.73
CA VAL A 104 -4.33 0.28 1.21
C VAL A 104 -3.91 -1.19 1.20
N PHE A 105 -4.75 -2.08 1.73
CA PHE A 105 -4.46 -3.51 1.76
C PHE A 105 -4.35 -4.09 0.35
N ASP A 106 -5.27 -3.71 -0.54
CA ASP A 106 -5.29 -4.15 -1.93
C ASP A 106 -4.05 -3.70 -2.70
N ARG A 107 -3.61 -2.44 -2.54
CA ARG A 107 -2.42 -1.96 -3.26
C ARG A 107 -1.13 -2.57 -2.75
N LEU A 108 -1.00 -2.79 -1.45
CA LEU A 108 0.16 -3.44 -0.86
C LEU A 108 0.26 -4.90 -1.32
N ALA A 109 -0.77 -5.69 -1.01
CA ALA A 109 -0.80 -7.12 -1.32
C ALA A 109 -0.75 -7.37 -2.84
N GLY A 110 -1.47 -6.56 -3.62
CA GLY A 110 -1.48 -6.69 -5.08
C GLY A 110 -0.13 -6.39 -5.71
N THR A 111 0.58 -5.39 -5.22
CA THR A 111 1.93 -5.08 -5.71
C THR A 111 2.92 -6.19 -5.34
N TRP A 112 2.86 -6.73 -4.12
CA TRP A 112 3.73 -7.85 -3.74
C TRP A 112 3.42 -9.10 -4.57
N ALA A 113 2.14 -9.41 -4.81
CA ALA A 113 1.74 -10.52 -5.69
C ALA A 113 2.20 -10.28 -7.15
N TYR A 114 2.06 -9.05 -7.66
CA TYR A 114 2.53 -8.66 -8.98
C TYR A 114 4.06 -8.82 -9.13
N TRP A 115 4.83 -8.34 -8.16
CA TRP A 115 6.29 -8.52 -8.16
C TRP A 115 6.67 -9.99 -8.03
N GLY A 116 5.97 -10.74 -7.18
CA GLY A 116 6.18 -12.18 -7.04
C GLY A 116 5.91 -12.94 -8.33
N TRP A 117 4.83 -12.56 -9.05
CA TRP A 117 4.52 -13.13 -10.36
C TRP A 117 5.64 -12.84 -11.38
N LYS A 118 6.04 -11.57 -11.51
CA LYS A 118 7.13 -11.17 -12.40
C LYS A 118 8.47 -11.82 -12.03
N GLY A 119 8.70 -12.07 -10.75
CA GLY A 119 9.89 -12.75 -10.24
C GLY A 119 9.85 -14.28 -10.32
N GLY A 120 8.75 -14.87 -10.80
CA GLY A 120 8.59 -16.32 -10.91
C GLY A 120 8.48 -17.05 -9.57
N TYR A 121 7.88 -16.40 -8.55
CA TYR A 121 7.72 -16.99 -7.21
C TYR A 121 6.48 -17.88 -7.06
N PHE A 122 5.59 -17.86 -8.04
CA PHE A 122 4.36 -18.65 -8.03
C PHE A 122 4.38 -19.68 -9.15
N ASP A 123 3.98 -20.90 -8.82
CA ASP A 123 3.89 -21.99 -9.80
C ASP A 123 2.65 -21.87 -10.69
N SER A 124 1.60 -21.18 -10.21
CA SER A 124 0.34 -20.99 -10.92
C SER A 124 -0.32 -19.65 -10.62
N ALA A 125 -1.30 -19.28 -11.45
CA ALA A 125 -2.16 -18.11 -11.18
C ALA A 125 -2.99 -18.30 -9.91
N ASP A 126 -3.38 -19.53 -9.59
CA ASP A 126 -4.15 -19.86 -8.38
C ASP A 126 -3.30 -19.63 -7.12
N ASP A 127 -2.00 -19.98 -7.14
CA ASP A 127 -1.09 -19.70 -6.03
C ASP A 127 -0.89 -18.19 -5.82
N ALA A 128 -0.75 -17.45 -6.90
CA ALA A 128 -0.64 -15.99 -6.83
C ALA A 128 -1.93 -15.35 -6.30
N SER A 129 -3.10 -15.86 -6.71
CA SER A 129 -4.40 -15.42 -6.21
C SER A 129 -4.57 -15.75 -4.73
N ALA A 130 -4.21 -16.96 -4.33
CA ALA A 130 -4.22 -17.38 -2.93
C ALA A 130 -3.33 -16.47 -2.07
N TYR A 131 -2.10 -16.21 -2.50
CA TYR A 131 -1.19 -15.29 -1.81
C TYR A 131 -1.78 -13.88 -1.68
N TYR A 132 -2.37 -13.36 -2.76
CA TYR A 132 -2.98 -12.03 -2.76
C TYR A 132 -4.13 -11.94 -1.76
N ASP A 133 -5.00 -12.94 -1.71
CA ASP A 133 -6.13 -12.97 -0.78
C ASP A 133 -5.67 -13.13 0.67
N GLU A 134 -4.74 -14.05 0.95
CA GLU A 134 -4.20 -14.26 2.29
C GLU A 134 -3.53 -12.99 2.83
N MET A 135 -2.72 -12.30 2.02
CA MET A 135 -2.05 -11.07 2.45
C MET A 135 -3.04 -9.96 2.74
N ARG A 136 -4.10 -9.79 1.94
CA ARG A 136 -5.16 -8.81 2.19
C ARG A 136 -5.88 -9.09 3.51
N TYR A 137 -6.23 -10.36 3.74
CA TYR A 137 -6.86 -10.78 4.98
C TYR A 137 -5.95 -10.53 6.19
N MET A 138 -4.69 -10.95 6.11
CA MET A 138 -3.73 -10.80 7.20
C MET A 138 -3.48 -9.35 7.59
N LEU A 139 -3.42 -8.44 6.60
CA LEU A 139 -3.31 -7.00 6.85
C LEU A 139 -4.56 -6.45 7.54
N ALA A 140 -5.75 -6.79 7.04
CA ALA A 140 -7.02 -6.32 7.58
C ALA A 140 -7.30 -6.87 9.00
N ALA A 141 -6.91 -8.11 9.26
CA ALA A 141 -7.05 -8.78 10.56
C ALA A 141 -5.91 -8.46 11.56
N GLN A 142 -4.94 -7.62 11.17
CA GLN A 142 -3.74 -7.28 11.96
C GLN A 142 -2.89 -8.50 12.37
N ILE A 143 -2.90 -9.57 11.57
CA ILE A 143 -2.05 -10.76 11.78
C ILE A 143 -0.62 -10.46 11.34
N ALA A 144 -0.47 -9.64 10.29
CA ALA A 144 0.82 -9.19 9.79
C ALA A 144 0.76 -7.69 9.45
N ALA A 145 1.88 -7.01 9.57
CA ALA A 145 2.03 -5.63 9.13
C ALA A 145 3.46 -5.43 8.61
N PRO A 146 3.65 -4.82 7.43
CA PRO A 146 4.98 -4.41 6.99
C PRO A 146 5.45 -3.22 7.83
N ASN A 147 6.75 -2.91 7.75
CA ASN A 147 7.28 -1.68 8.36
C ASN A 147 6.69 -0.43 7.69
N SER A 148 6.72 0.70 8.41
CA SER A 148 6.08 1.96 7.99
C SER A 148 6.41 2.41 6.57
N PRO A 149 7.65 2.33 6.06
CA PRO A 149 7.97 2.75 4.70
C PRO A 149 7.19 2.06 3.60
N GLN A 150 6.81 0.79 3.78
CA GLN A 150 5.99 0.05 2.82
C GLN A 150 4.59 0.65 2.66
N TRP A 151 3.99 1.10 3.76
CA TRP A 151 2.65 1.67 3.76
C TRP A 151 2.54 2.97 2.96
N PHE A 152 3.63 3.76 2.86
CA PHE A 152 3.58 5.08 2.22
C PHE A 152 3.47 5.01 0.70
N ASN A 153 4.34 4.24 0.05
CA ASN A 153 4.55 4.32 -1.40
C ASN A 153 4.30 3.02 -2.14
N THR A 154 4.36 1.85 -1.45
CA THR A 154 4.18 0.57 -2.12
C THR A 154 2.77 0.46 -2.70
N GLY A 155 2.72 0.14 -3.96
CA GLY A 155 1.49 -0.11 -4.69
C GLY A 155 0.83 1.11 -5.32
N LEU A 156 1.27 2.33 -5.06
CA LEU A 156 0.67 3.52 -5.67
C LEU A 156 0.79 3.52 -7.20
N HIS A 157 1.91 3.04 -7.74
CA HIS A 157 2.09 2.87 -9.18
C HIS A 157 1.20 1.75 -9.73
N TRP A 158 1.21 0.59 -9.07
CA TRP A 158 0.44 -0.57 -9.50
C TRP A 158 -1.08 -0.31 -9.47
N ALA A 159 -1.59 0.25 -8.37
CA ALA A 159 -3.01 0.42 -8.14
C ALA A 159 -3.61 1.64 -8.86
N TYR A 160 -2.82 2.72 -9.03
CA TYR A 160 -3.34 4.01 -9.46
C TYR A 160 -2.60 4.62 -10.65
N GLY A 161 -1.47 4.06 -11.06
CA GLY A 161 -0.59 4.66 -12.06
C GLY A 161 0.09 5.94 -11.59
N ILE A 162 0.19 6.15 -10.27
CA ILE A 162 0.93 7.29 -9.71
C ILE A 162 2.41 7.07 -9.98
N ASP A 163 3.05 8.08 -10.53
CA ASP A 163 4.43 8.05 -10.97
C ASP A 163 5.21 9.28 -10.49
N GLY A 164 6.55 9.21 -10.60
CA GLY A 164 7.45 10.28 -10.23
C GLY A 164 8.90 9.98 -10.65
N PRO A 165 9.81 10.95 -10.51
CA PRO A 165 11.20 10.75 -10.90
C PRO A 165 11.86 9.63 -10.09
N GLY A 166 12.84 8.96 -10.65
CA GLY A 166 13.53 7.81 -10.06
C GLY A 166 14.34 8.06 -8.80
N GLN A 167 14.65 9.31 -8.49
CA GLN A 167 15.31 9.77 -7.24
C GLN A 167 16.60 9.01 -6.86
N GLY A 168 17.31 8.46 -7.84
CA GLY A 168 18.52 7.66 -7.59
C GLY A 168 18.26 6.22 -7.16
N HIS A 169 17.01 5.77 -7.15
CA HIS A 169 16.66 4.38 -6.81
C HIS A 169 17.25 3.39 -7.84
N HIS A 170 17.60 2.22 -7.36
CA HIS A 170 18.03 1.09 -8.17
C HIS A 170 17.25 -0.16 -7.78
N TYR A 171 17.07 -1.06 -8.72
CA TYR A 171 16.44 -2.36 -8.52
C TYR A 171 17.19 -3.42 -9.33
N VAL A 172 17.01 -4.68 -8.97
CA VAL A 172 17.47 -5.80 -9.79
C VAL A 172 16.37 -6.13 -10.78
N ASP A 173 16.68 -5.98 -12.07
CA ASP A 173 15.75 -6.34 -13.13
C ASP A 173 15.54 -7.86 -13.16
N TYR A 174 14.28 -8.31 -13.06
CA TYR A 174 13.94 -9.73 -12.90
C TYR A 174 14.26 -10.57 -14.15
N GLN A 175 14.34 -9.97 -15.33
CA GLN A 175 14.66 -10.70 -16.57
C GLN A 175 16.16 -10.83 -16.76
N SER A 176 16.89 -9.76 -16.58
CA SER A 176 18.34 -9.73 -16.83
C SER A 176 19.19 -10.07 -15.61
N GLY A 177 18.65 -9.99 -14.41
CA GLY A 177 19.37 -10.14 -13.14
C GLY A 177 20.35 -9.00 -12.85
N HIS A 178 20.34 -7.91 -13.63
CA HIS A 178 21.26 -6.80 -13.47
C HIS A 178 20.71 -5.69 -12.59
N LEU A 179 21.60 -5.06 -11.81
CA LEU A 179 21.28 -3.83 -11.08
C LEU A 179 20.98 -2.71 -12.09
N THR A 180 19.75 -2.21 -12.05
CA THR A 180 19.23 -1.24 -12.98
C THR A 180 18.79 0.02 -12.24
N LYS A 181 19.10 1.19 -12.81
CA LYS A 181 18.63 2.47 -12.26
C LYS A 181 17.15 2.65 -12.56
N SER A 182 16.36 2.91 -11.51
CA SER A 182 14.92 3.14 -11.66
C SER A 182 14.63 4.45 -12.40
N LYS A 183 13.62 4.42 -13.26
CA LYS A 183 13.05 5.61 -13.89
C LYS A 183 11.94 6.23 -13.04
N SER A 184 11.34 5.44 -12.15
CA SER A 184 10.23 5.81 -11.27
C SER A 184 10.50 5.37 -9.84
N SER A 185 10.37 6.28 -8.88
CA SER A 185 10.46 5.96 -7.45
C SER A 185 9.20 5.28 -6.91
N TYR A 186 8.10 5.31 -7.65
CA TYR A 186 6.85 4.65 -7.27
C TYR A 186 6.69 3.25 -7.88
N GLU A 187 7.26 3.02 -9.07
CA GLU A 187 7.27 1.68 -9.69
C GLU A 187 8.20 0.74 -8.93
N HIS A 188 9.39 1.22 -8.59
CA HIS A 188 10.40 0.50 -7.82
C HIS A 188 10.76 1.29 -6.56
N PRO A 189 9.87 1.33 -5.54
CA PRO A 189 10.15 2.03 -4.30
C PRO A 189 11.28 1.33 -3.56
N GLN A 190 12.16 2.13 -2.93
CA GLN A 190 13.20 1.56 -2.07
C GLN A 190 12.55 0.99 -0.81
N PRO A 191 12.78 -0.28 -0.48
CA PRO A 191 12.41 -0.84 0.80
C PRO A 191 13.37 -0.26 1.86
N HIS A 192 12.89 0.70 2.63
CA HIS A 192 13.67 1.22 3.75
C HIS A 192 13.65 0.22 4.89
N ALA A 193 14.83 -0.17 5.35
CA ALA A 193 14.96 -1.04 6.51
C ALA A 193 14.75 -0.25 7.83
N CYS A 194 14.14 -0.91 8.80
CA CYS A 194 14.24 -0.48 10.18
C CYS A 194 15.58 -0.96 10.73
N PHE A 195 16.29 -0.09 11.46
CA PHE A 195 17.49 -0.47 12.16
C PHE A 195 17.09 -1.03 13.53
N ILE A 196 17.57 -2.23 13.84
CA ILE A 196 17.58 -2.74 15.21
C ILE A 196 18.98 -2.42 15.74
N GLN A 197 19.06 -1.43 16.62
CA GLN A 197 20.31 -1.09 17.29
C GLN A 197 20.24 -1.64 18.71
N SER A 198 21.13 -2.57 19.03
CA SER A 198 21.35 -2.99 20.41
C SER A 198 22.34 -2.00 21.03
N VAL A 199 21.96 -1.44 22.16
CA VAL A 199 22.83 -0.62 22.98
C VAL A 199 23.14 -1.42 24.24
N SER A 200 24.38 -1.85 24.40
CA SER A 200 24.84 -2.45 25.65
C SER A 200 25.09 -1.37 26.70
N ASP A 201 24.90 -1.71 27.97
CA ASP A 201 25.03 -0.79 29.09
C ASP A 201 26.50 -0.62 29.51
N ASP A 202 27.42 -0.57 28.55
CA ASP A 202 28.85 -0.31 28.80
C ASP A 202 29.18 1.14 28.47
N LEU A 203 29.08 1.98 29.49
CA LEU A 203 29.40 3.40 29.40
C LEU A 203 30.89 3.70 29.17
N VAL A 204 31.77 2.74 29.39
CA VAL A 204 33.21 2.94 29.31
C VAL A 204 33.78 2.59 27.95
N ASN A 205 33.33 1.48 27.35
CA ASN A 205 33.90 0.95 26.11
C ASN A 205 33.08 1.27 24.89
N ASP A 206 31.74 1.22 24.98
CA ASP A 206 30.84 1.35 23.84
C ASP A 206 30.16 2.73 23.75
N GLY A 207 30.59 3.67 24.61
CA GLY A 207 30.07 5.05 24.55
C GLY A 207 28.63 5.24 24.98
N GLY A 208 28.01 4.24 25.57
CA GLY A 208 26.69 4.26 26.20
C GLY A 208 25.65 5.26 25.67
N ILE A 209 24.51 5.33 26.29
CA ILE A 209 23.52 6.41 26.06
C ILE A 209 23.91 7.59 26.97
N MET A 210 24.39 8.68 26.39
CA MET A 210 24.53 9.95 27.09
C MET A 210 23.33 10.84 26.85
#